data_4695269d00f490fa80bc55040d2c737f
#
_entry.id   4695269d00f490fa80bc55040d2c737f
#
_cell.length_a   1.000
_cell.length_b   1.000
_cell.length_c   1.000
_cell.angle_alpha   90.00
_cell.angle_beta   90.00
_cell.angle_gamma   90.00
#
_symmetry.space_group_name_H-M   'P 1'
#
loop_
_entity.id
_entity.type
_entity.pdbx_description
1 polymer ?
#
loop_
_entity_poly.entity_id
_entity_poly.type
_entity_poly.pdbx_seq_one_letter_code
_entity_poly.pdbx_strand_id
1 'polypeptide(L)'
;EGECVILPVAARDEEKQPTTQESMFNFVRMSDGGIVRLDNVRSEVDIIAEIAHSVLGDHPVNWLGFKEHSHIRDAIARTIPGFQKISVIDETKEEFQIGGRTFHEPQFSTDNGKAKFSTVSIPDLKRKDGEFTLTSVRSEGQFNTIIYDEEDVFRGTDDRWVVMMNGDDMTSIGVLENGHVNIKNETGRMNEVKVKAFDVPNGNVAVFFPEANVLIPNQVDDESKTPGFKSVVVRITKS
;
A
#
# COMPACT_ATOMS: atom_id res chain seq x y z
N GLU A 1 -23.43 4.36 9.55
CA GLU A 1 -23.10 4.91 10.89
C GLU A 1 -22.67 3.74 11.77
N GLY A 2 -21.46 3.79 12.33
CA GLY A 2 -20.90 2.76 13.20
C GLY A 2 -19.89 3.37 14.16
N GLU A 3 -19.53 2.63 15.22
CA GLU A 3 -18.46 3.02 16.12
C GLU A 3 -17.12 2.76 15.46
N CYS A 4 -16.17 3.68 15.62
CA CYS A 4 -14.79 3.55 15.20
C CYS A 4 -13.90 3.60 16.44
N VAL A 5 -13.06 2.58 16.63
CA VAL A 5 -12.11 2.52 17.72
C VAL A 5 -10.70 2.65 17.15
N ILE A 6 -9.94 3.62 17.64
CA ILE A 6 -8.54 3.84 17.26
C ILE A 6 -7.67 3.29 18.38
N LEU A 7 -6.79 2.34 18.03
CA LEU A 7 -5.84 1.72 18.96
C LEU A 7 -4.44 2.22 18.60
N PRO A 8 -3.81 3.06 19.43
CA PRO A 8 -2.44 3.49 19.21
C PRO A 8 -1.47 2.31 19.32
N VAL A 9 -0.61 2.14 18.33
CA VAL A 9 0.38 1.05 18.27
C VAL A 9 1.79 1.57 18.39
N ALA A 10 2.66 0.75 18.98
CA ALA A 10 4.09 1.02 19.01
C ALA A 10 4.69 0.90 17.61
N ALA A 11 5.61 1.80 17.27
CA ALA A 11 6.42 1.64 16.09
C ALA A 11 7.39 0.46 16.25
N ARG A 12 7.93 -0.07 15.15
CA ARG A 12 8.79 -1.26 15.20
C ARG A 12 9.98 -1.12 16.15
N ASP A 13 10.56 0.06 16.24
CA ASP A 13 11.68 0.34 17.13
C ASP A 13 11.25 0.64 18.58
N GLU A 14 9.95 0.81 18.82
CA GLU A 14 9.35 0.93 20.16
C GLU A 14 8.88 -0.42 20.73
N GLU A 15 8.83 -1.47 19.89
CA GLU A 15 8.53 -2.81 20.39
C GLU A 15 9.54 -3.25 21.44
N LYS A 16 9.03 -3.79 22.56
CA LYS A 16 9.88 -4.19 23.69
C LYS A 16 10.70 -5.45 23.43
N GLN A 17 10.23 -6.27 22.52
CA GLN A 17 10.85 -7.52 22.12
C GLN A 17 11.46 -7.40 20.72
N PRO A 18 12.49 -8.20 20.40
CA PRO A 18 13.04 -8.23 19.06
C PRO A 18 11.99 -8.53 18.00
N THR A 19 11.97 -7.73 16.94
CA THR A 19 11.13 -7.93 15.77
C THR A 19 11.95 -8.37 14.57
N THR A 20 11.33 -9.10 13.65
CA THR A 20 11.96 -9.53 12.41
C THR A 20 11.20 -8.97 11.21
N GLN A 21 11.93 -8.74 10.13
CA GLN A 21 11.34 -8.40 8.83
C GLN A 21 12.07 -9.13 7.72
N GLU A 22 11.33 -9.52 6.70
CA GLU A 22 11.88 -9.95 5.43
C GLU A 22 11.92 -8.75 4.48
N SER A 23 13.07 -8.48 3.89
CA SER A 23 13.22 -7.48 2.83
C SER A 23 12.87 -8.08 1.47
N MET A 24 12.68 -7.21 0.46
CA MET A 24 12.34 -7.60 -0.90
C MET A 24 13.35 -8.53 -1.59
N PHE A 25 14.51 -8.77 -1.01
CA PHE A 25 15.54 -9.68 -1.52
C PHE A 25 15.64 -10.97 -0.70
N ASN A 26 14.57 -11.40 -0.06
CA ASN A 26 14.52 -12.56 0.82
C ASN A 26 15.54 -12.49 1.96
N PHE A 27 15.94 -11.31 2.39
CA PHE A 27 16.88 -11.12 3.47
C PHE A 27 16.12 -10.86 4.77
N VAL A 28 16.29 -11.76 5.73
CA VAL A 28 15.64 -11.67 7.05
C VAL A 28 16.56 -10.90 7.98
N ARG A 29 16.04 -9.81 8.51
CA ARG A 29 16.70 -8.91 9.44
C ARG A 29 16.00 -8.86 10.77
N MET A 30 16.72 -8.42 11.78
CA MET A 30 16.21 -8.22 13.13
C MET A 30 16.38 -6.77 13.59
N SER A 31 15.45 -6.33 14.43
CA SER A 31 15.54 -5.08 15.18
C SER A 31 15.32 -5.40 16.66
N ASP A 32 16.21 -4.95 17.51
CA ASP A 32 16.09 -5.18 18.96
C ASP A 32 14.94 -4.36 19.58
N GLY A 33 14.61 -3.20 19.00
CA GLY A 33 13.56 -2.33 19.52
C GLY A 33 13.89 -1.68 20.87
N GLY A 34 12.85 -1.44 21.66
CA GLY A 34 12.97 -0.98 23.05
C GLY A 34 13.06 0.53 23.26
N ILE A 35 12.93 1.33 22.23
CA ILE A 35 12.87 2.81 22.34
C ILE A 35 11.47 3.18 22.87
N VAL A 36 11.41 4.01 23.89
CA VAL A 36 10.14 4.51 24.43
C VAL A 36 9.96 5.98 24.03
N ARG A 37 8.91 6.28 23.27
CA ARG A 37 8.54 7.67 22.89
C ARG A 37 7.22 8.09 23.50
N LEU A 38 6.24 7.18 23.52
CA LEU A 38 4.89 7.44 24.01
C LEU A 38 4.46 6.37 25.01
N ASP A 39 3.83 6.78 26.10
CA ASP A 39 3.41 5.87 27.17
C ASP A 39 2.11 5.11 26.87
N ASN A 40 1.29 5.61 25.95
CA ASN A 40 -0.05 5.10 25.67
C ASN A 40 -0.14 4.23 24.42
N VAL A 41 0.99 3.80 23.86
CA VAL A 41 1.04 2.87 22.73
C VAL A 41 1.22 1.43 23.22
N ARG A 42 0.67 0.48 22.44
CA ARG A 42 0.78 -0.95 22.72
C ARG A 42 1.41 -1.67 21.54
N SER A 43 2.03 -2.81 21.82
CA SER A 43 2.48 -3.71 20.77
C SER A 43 1.31 -4.09 19.85
N GLU A 44 1.49 -3.98 18.54
CA GLU A 44 0.52 -4.46 17.55
C GLU A 44 0.26 -5.96 17.72
N VAL A 45 1.30 -6.73 18.03
CA VAL A 45 1.21 -8.16 18.29
C VAL A 45 0.33 -8.45 19.49
N ASP A 46 0.49 -7.70 20.60
CA ASP A 46 -0.35 -7.84 21.79
C ASP A 46 -1.81 -7.57 21.48
N ILE A 47 -2.09 -6.48 20.75
CA ILE A 47 -3.46 -6.09 20.39
C ILE A 47 -4.11 -7.18 19.53
N ILE A 48 -3.42 -7.66 18.50
CA ILE A 48 -3.94 -8.69 17.59
C ILE A 48 -4.14 -10.02 18.33
N ALA A 49 -3.20 -10.42 19.18
CA ALA A 49 -3.31 -11.65 19.96
C ALA A 49 -4.50 -11.64 20.91
N GLU A 50 -4.77 -10.52 21.58
CA GLU A 50 -5.91 -10.35 22.49
C GLU A 50 -7.24 -10.32 21.73
N ILE A 51 -7.32 -9.63 20.60
CA ILE A 51 -8.52 -9.64 19.74
C ILE A 51 -8.79 -11.07 19.24
N ALA A 52 -7.77 -11.75 18.73
CA ALA A 52 -7.92 -13.12 18.23
C ALA A 52 -8.41 -14.07 19.32
N HIS A 53 -7.83 -14.00 20.52
CA HIS A 53 -8.27 -14.80 21.66
C HIS A 53 -9.73 -14.49 22.06
N SER A 54 -10.10 -13.22 22.10
CA SER A 54 -11.45 -12.80 22.48
C SER A 54 -12.51 -13.22 21.47
N VAL A 55 -12.17 -13.22 20.18
CA VAL A 55 -13.12 -13.57 19.10
C VAL A 55 -13.22 -15.08 18.89
N LEU A 56 -12.08 -15.80 18.95
CA LEU A 56 -12.00 -17.22 18.59
C LEU A 56 -12.18 -18.18 19.78
N GLY A 57 -12.06 -17.68 21.03
CA GLY A 57 -12.24 -18.51 22.23
C GLY A 57 -11.27 -19.69 22.28
N ASP A 58 -11.82 -20.90 22.54
CA ASP A 58 -11.06 -22.16 22.58
C ASP A 58 -10.65 -22.61 21.16
N HIS A 59 -9.60 -21.99 20.65
CA HIS A 59 -9.02 -22.31 19.35
C HIS A 59 -7.73 -23.13 19.53
N PRO A 60 -7.39 -24.07 18.60
CA PRO A 60 -6.15 -24.86 18.68
C PRO A 60 -4.86 -24.04 18.69
N VAL A 61 -4.89 -22.83 18.13
CA VAL A 61 -3.78 -21.87 18.16
C VAL A 61 -3.82 -21.11 19.48
N ASN A 62 -2.72 -21.15 20.23
CA ASN A 62 -2.56 -20.34 21.44
C ASN A 62 -2.23 -18.89 21.06
N TRP A 63 -3.26 -18.09 20.76
CA TRP A 63 -3.11 -16.70 20.36
C TRP A 63 -2.40 -15.84 21.40
N LEU A 64 -2.74 -15.99 22.69
CA LEU A 64 -2.07 -15.25 23.76
C LEU A 64 -0.59 -15.61 23.89
N GLY A 65 -0.23 -16.84 23.55
CA GLY A 65 1.17 -17.26 23.51
C GLY A 65 2.00 -16.48 22.49
N PHE A 66 1.39 -15.95 21.44
CA PHE A 66 2.07 -15.13 20.42
C PHE A 66 2.44 -13.72 20.92
N LYS A 67 2.01 -13.30 22.07
CA LYS A 67 2.53 -12.10 22.74
C LYS A 67 4.04 -12.20 22.99
N GLU A 68 4.57 -13.42 23.10
CA GLU A 68 6.00 -13.70 23.04
C GLU A 68 6.44 -13.84 21.58
N HIS A 69 7.22 -12.89 21.06
CA HIS A 69 7.63 -12.86 19.66
C HIS A 69 8.47 -14.08 19.25
N SER A 70 9.20 -14.70 20.18
CA SER A 70 9.89 -15.98 19.95
C SER A 70 8.93 -17.08 19.53
N HIS A 71 7.74 -17.17 20.10
CA HIS A 71 6.73 -18.16 19.71
C HIS A 71 6.22 -17.96 18.30
N ILE A 72 6.12 -16.69 17.83
CA ILE A 72 5.79 -16.39 16.43
C ILE A 72 6.92 -16.87 15.53
N ARG A 73 8.17 -16.56 15.85
CA ARG A 73 9.33 -17.02 15.08
C ARG A 73 9.41 -18.53 15.02
N ASP A 74 9.12 -19.22 16.13
CA ASP A 74 9.06 -20.68 16.15
C ASP A 74 7.94 -21.25 15.25
N ALA A 75 6.78 -20.61 15.24
CA ALA A 75 5.70 -21.00 14.35
C ALA A 75 6.08 -20.81 12.87
N ILE A 76 6.70 -19.69 12.52
CA ILE A 76 7.22 -19.41 11.18
C ILE A 76 8.26 -20.46 10.78
N ALA A 77 9.26 -20.72 11.65
CA ALA A 77 10.32 -21.68 11.39
C ALA A 77 9.81 -23.09 11.10
N ARG A 78 8.72 -23.49 11.74
CA ARG A 78 8.10 -24.82 11.57
C ARG A 78 7.18 -24.93 10.38
N THR A 79 6.59 -23.81 9.93
CA THR A 79 5.53 -23.82 8.90
C THR A 79 6.01 -23.35 7.53
N ILE A 80 7.04 -22.50 7.49
CA ILE A 80 7.50 -21.89 6.22
C ILE A 80 8.87 -22.44 5.85
N PRO A 81 9.01 -23.16 4.72
CA PRO A 81 10.30 -23.64 4.25
C PRO A 81 11.30 -22.50 4.04
N GLY A 82 12.55 -22.72 4.46
CA GLY A 82 13.62 -21.73 4.33
C GLY A 82 13.76 -20.77 5.53
N PHE A 83 12.80 -20.76 6.46
CA PHE A 83 12.80 -19.87 7.62
C PHE A 83 13.32 -20.51 8.93
N GLN A 84 13.94 -21.69 8.88
CA GLN A 84 14.35 -22.41 10.09
C GLN A 84 15.24 -21.57 11.02
N LYS A 85 16.12 -20.73 10.47
CA LYS A 85 17.03 -19.88 11.25
C LYS A 85 16.33 -18.76 12.03
N ILE A 86 15.07 -18.43 11.71
CA ILE A 86 14.36 -17.33 12.36
C ILE A 86 14.06 -17.63 13.84
N SER A 87 13.93 -18.90 14.20
CA SER A 87 13.59 -19.30 15.58
C SER A 87 14.64 -18.87 16.61
N VAL A 88 15.90 -18.78 16.20
CA VAL A 88 17.03 -18.46 17.10
C VAL A 88 17.71 -17.13 16.75
N ILE A 89 17.13 -16.31 15.89
CA ILE A 89 17.75 -15.08 15.40
C ILE A 89 17.97 -14.05 16.52
N ASP A 90 17.12 -14.03 17.53
CA ASP A 90 17.22 -13.15 18.69
C ASP A 90 18.38 -13.55 19.65
N GLU A 91 18.79 -14.82 19.63
CA GLU A 91 19.91 -15.33 20.40
C GLU A 91 21.23 -15.18 19.61
N THR A 92 21.21 -15.65 18.35
CA THR A 92 22.41 -15.69 17.51
C THR A 92 22.77 -14.35 16.92
N LYS A 93 21.79 -13.45 16.75
CA LYS A 93 21.92 -12.17 16.02
C LYS A 93 22.37 -12.36 14.56
N GLU A 94 22.23 -13.57 14.02
CA GLU A 94 22.64 -13.90 12.64
C GLU A 94 21.49 -13.63 11.67
N GLU A 95 21.57 -12.53 10.94
CA GLU A 95 20.68 -12.22 9.81
C GLU A 95 20.99 -13.19 8.65
N PHE A 96 20.00 -13.55 7.85
CA PHE A 96 20.18 -14.55 6.81
C PHE A 96 19.35 -14.29 5.57
N GLN A 97 19.78 -14.87 4.45
CA GLN A 97 19.04 -14.85 3.19
C GLN A 97 18.34 -16.20 2.97
N ILE A 98 17.08 -16.15 2.56
CA ILE A 98 16.32 -17.34 2.18
C ILE A 98 16.70 -17.70 0.75
N GLY A 99 17.11 -18.94 0.54
CA GLY A 99 17.48 -19.47 -0.77
C GLY A 99 16.27 -19.74 -1.69
N GLY A 100 16.57 -20.18 -2.90
CA GLY A 100 15.54 -20.64 -3.85
C GLY A 100 14.74 -19.53 -4.54
N ARG A 101 15.28 -18.31 -4.59
CA ARG A 101 14.64 -17.19 -5.27
C ARG A 101 14.75 -17.34 -6.78
N THR A 102 13.63 -17.31 -7.48
CA THR A 102 13.53 -17.46 -8.95
C THR A 102 14.47 -16.52 -9.73
N PHE A 103 14.70 -15.30 -9.23
CA PHE A 103 15.56 -14.32 -9.91
C PHE A 103 17.05 -14.54 -9.68
N HIS A 104 17.45 -15.20 -8.58
CA HIS A 104 18.86 -15.52 -8.32
C HIS A 104 19.27 -16.84 -8.97
N GLU A 105 18.39 -17.82 -8.89
CA GLU A 105 18.52 -19.13 -9.49
C GLU A 105 17.25 -19.42 -10.28
N PRO A 106 17.14 -18.98 -11.55
CA PRO A 106 15.93 -19.06 -12.32
C PRO A 106 15.37 -20.49 -12.40
N GLN A 107 14.34 -20.76 -11.63
CA GLN A 107 13.63 -22.03 -11.61
C GLN A 107 12.14 -21.73 -11.83
N PHE A 108 11.57 -22.33 -12.85
CA PHE A 108 10.17 -22.11 -13.22
C PHE A 108 9.41 -23.43 -13.07
N SER A 109 8.33 -23.39 -12.29
CA SER A 109 7.43 -24.53 -12.06
C SER A 109 6.46 -24.71 -13.25
N THR A 110 7.01 -24.82 -14.45
CA THR A 110 6.30 -25.10 -15.69
C THR A 110 6.70 -26.48 -16.22
N ASP A 111 5.88 -27.07 -17.07
CA ASP A 111 6.12 -28.42 -17.61
C ASP A 111 7.50 -28.58 -18.29
N ASN A 112 8.04 -27.51 -18.85
CA ASN A 112 9.32 -27.49 -19.54
C ASN A 112 10.43 -26.79 -18.76
N GLY A 113 10.20 -26.37 -17.52
CA GLY A 113 11.16 -25.66 -16.65
C GLY A 113 11.58 -24.29 -17.15
N LYS A 114 10.86 -23.68 -18.11
CA LYS A 114 11.16 -22.37 -18.69
C LYS A 114 10.10 -21.37 -18.32
N ALA A 115 10.47 -20.08 -18.25
CA ALA A 115 9.50 -18.99 -18.10
C ALA A 115 8.46 -19.03 -19.24
N LYS A 116 7.19 -18.88 -18.87
CA LYS A 116 6.08 -18.78 -19.83
C LYS A 116 5.62 -17.33 -19.91
N PHE A 117 5.76 -16.73 -21.08
CA PHE A 117 5.20 -15.41 -21.36
C PHE A 117 3.73 -15.53 -21.77
N SER A 118 2.90 -14.67 -21.22
CA SER A 118 1.50 -14.53 -21.62
C SER A 118 1.31 -13.22 -22.38
N THR A 119 0.49 -13.26 -23.41
CA THR A 119 0.08 -12.05 -24.13
C THR A 119 -1.35 -11.71 -23.72
N VAL A 120 -1.59 -10.43 -23.45
CA VAL A 120 -2.94 -9.91 -23.19
C VAL A 120 -3.25 -8.81 -24.20
N SER A 121 -4.50 -8.71 -24.60
CA SER A 121 -4.94 -7.59 -25.44
C SER A 121 -4.90 -6.30 -24.63
N ILE A 122 -4.34 -5.25 -25.22
CA ILE A 122 -4.39 -3.92 -24.62
C ILE A 122 -5.85 -3.44 -24.71
N PRO A 123 -6.48 -3.08 -23.56
CA PRO A 123 -7.86 -2.61 -23.60
C PRO A 123 -7.95 -1.29 -24.36
N ASP A 124 -8.97 -1.19 -25.23
CA ASP A 124 -9.30 0.04 -25.93
C ASP A 124 -10.08 0.97 -24.98
N LEU A 125 -9.37 1.90 -24.37
CA LEU A 125 -9.96 2.89 -23.45
C LEU A 125 -10.69 3.97 -24.29
N LYS A 126 -11.91 3.67 -24.74
CA LYS A 126 -12.77 4.65 -25.41
C LYS A 126 -13.23 5.69 -24.41
N ARG A 127 -12.68 6.89 -24.53
CA ARG A 127 -13.08 8.07 -23.75
C ARG A 127 -14.03 8.93 -24.57
N LYS A 128 -15.03 9.51 -23.91
CA LYS A 128 -15.88 10.55 -24.49
C LYS A 128 -15.24 11.91 -24.27
N ASP A 129 -15.69 12.90 -25.00
CA ASP A 129 -15.22 14.28 -24.80
C ASP A 129 -15.45 14.74 -23.35
N GLY A 130 -14.42 15.31 -22.75
CA GLY A 130 -14.40 15.74 -21.36
C GLY A 130 -14.22 14.62 -20.33
N GLU A 131 -13.92 13.40 -20.78
CA GLU A 131 -13.52 12.28 -19.91
C GLU A 131 -12.01 12.12 -19.88
N PHE A 132 -11.49 11.84 -18.68
CA PHE A 132 -10.07 11.61 -18.41
C PHE A 132 -9.89 10.26 -17.71
N THR A 133 -8.72 9.65 -17.89
CA THR A 133 -8.32 8.48 -17.12
C THR A 133 -7.54 8.93 -15.89
N LEU A 134 -8.10 8.72 -14.73
CA LEU A 134 -7.47 9.05 -13.45
C LEU A 134 -6.65 7.87 -12.94
N THR A 135 -5.43 8.17 -12.52
CA THR A 135 -4.55 7.28 -11.76
C THR A 135 -4.33 7.87 -10.38
N SER A 136 -4.62 7.10 -9.33
CA SER A 136 -4.21 7.49 -7.98
C SER A 136 -2.72 7.25 -7.79
N VAL A 137 -2.02 8.20 -7.16
CA VAL A 137 -0.58 8.12 -6.89
C VAL A 137 -0.28 8.34 -5.42
N ARG A 138 0.79 7.76 -4.93
CA ARG A 138 1.32 8.04 -3.59
C ARG A 138 2.39 9.11 -3.67
N SER A 139 2.52 9.91 -2.62
CA SER A 139 3.70 10.76 -2.46
C SER A 139 4.92 9.93 -2.14
N GLU A 140 6.10 10.52 -2.29
CA GLU A 140 7.35 9.88 -1.90
C GLU A 140 7.33 9.54 -0.40
N GLY A 141 7.80 8.36 -0.05
CA GLY A 141 7.81 7.88 1.34
C GLY A 141 6.46 7.43 1.92
N GLN A 142 5.35 7.60 1.20
CA GLN A 142 4.02 7.24 1.73
C GLN A 142 3.80 5.73 1.87
N PHE A 143 4.40 4.87 1.06
CA PHE A 143 4.21 3.40 1.07
C PHE A 143 2.74 2.96 1.10
N ASN A 144 2.40 1.98 1.95
CA ASN A 144 1.04 1.46 2.13
C ASN A 144 0.29 2.13 3.30
N THR A 145 0.55 3.40 3.55
CA THR A 145 0.02 4.13 4.70
C THR A 145 -0.77 5.35 4.26
N ILE A 146 -1.60 5.87 5.17
CA ILE A 146 -2.23 7.19 5.06
C ILE A 146 -1.44 8.27 5.83
N ILE A 147 -0.26 7.92 6.35
CA ILE A 147 0.65 8.87 6.99
C ILE A 147 1.61 9.38 5.91
N TYR A 148 1.62 10.67 5.67
CA TYR A 148 2.36 11.34 4.61
C TYR A 148 2.59 12.82 4.97
N ASP A 149 3.51 13.46 4.25
CA ASP A 149 3.70 14.91 4.29
C ASP A 149 2.68 15.59 3.36
N GLU A 150 2.28 16.83 3.69
CA GLU A 150 1.40 17.64 2.84
C GLU A 150 2.11 18.04 1.54
N GLU A 151 3.41 18.32 1.61
CA GLU A 151 4.22 18.63 0.45
C GLU A 151 4.76 17.37 -0.24
N ASP A 152 4.70 17.35 -1.57
CA ASP A 152 5.47 16.42 -2.40
C ASP A 152 6.52 17.19 -3.19
N VAL A 153 7.74 17.21 -2.65
CA VAL A 153 8.89 17.96 -3.23
C VAL A 153 9.23 17.44 -4.63
N PHE A 154 9.04 16.15 -4.88
CA PHE A 154 9.37 15.50 -6.16
C PHE A 154 8.40 15.89 -7.27
N ARG A 155 7.13 16.15 -6.91
CA ARG A 155 6.11 16.62 -7.87
C ARG A 155 5.88 18.12 -7.79
N GLY A 156 6.51 18.80 -6.83
CA GLY A 156 6.39 20.24 -6.63
C GLY A 156 4.98 20.67 -6.25
N THR A 157 4.31 19.91 -5.42
CA THR A 157 3.00 20.24 -4.87
C THR A 157 3.11 20.59 -3.40
N ASP A 158 2.45 21.66 -3.00
CA ASP A 158 2.33 22.19 -1.63
C ASP A 158 1.01 21.78 -0.96
N ASP A 159 0.21 20.98 -1.66
CA ASP A 159 -1.13 20.55 -1.27
C ASP A 159 -1.39 19.17 -1.88
N ARG A 160 -2.24 18.40 -1.26
CA ARG A 160 -2.65 17.07 -1.73
C ARG A 160 -4.01 17.08 -2.41
N TRP A 161 -4.82 18.12 -2.21
CA TRP A 161 -6.09 18.32 -2.93
C TRP A 161 -5.84 18.90 -4.32
N VAL A 162 -5.02 18.18 -5.09
CA VAL A 162 -4.48 18.63 -6.38
C VAL A 162 -4.67 17.56 -7.45
N VAL A 163 -4.93 18.00 -8.68
CA VAL A 163 -4.91 17.16 -9.88
C VAL A 163 -3.76 17.58 -10.77
N MET A 164 -2.92 16.63 -11.11
CA MET A 164 -1.80 16.79 -12.05
C MET A 164 -2.29 16.43 -13.44
N MET A 165 -2.20 17.35 -14.41
CA MET A 165 -2.68 17.14 -15.77
C MET A 165 -1.80 17.82 -16.82
N ASN A 166 -1.93 17.38 -18.05
CA ASN A 166 -1.21 17.91 -19.20
C ASN A 166 -1.65 19.34 -19.53
N GLY A 167 -0.72 20.18 -19.99
CA GLY A 167 -1.00 21.58 -20.36
C GLY A 167 -2.01 21.75 -21.50
N ASP A 168 -2.02 20.81 -22.47
CA ASP A 168 -3.00 20.85 -23.57
C ASP A 168 -4.40 20.52 -23.05
N ASP A 169 -4.50 19.56 -22.15
CA ASP A 169 -5.77 19.22 -21.48
C ASP A 169 -6.28 20.38 -20.63
N MET A 170 -5.40 21.07 -19.90
CA MET A 170 -5.76 22.29 -19.16
C MET A 170 -6.33 23.37 -20.09
N THR A 171 -5.69 23.57 -21.24
CA THR A 171 -6.15 24.51 -22.26
C THR A 171 -7.53 24.10 -22.79
N SER A 172 -7.74 22.82 -23.06
CA SER A 172 -9.00 22.31 -23.63
C SER A 172 -10.21 22.51 -22.71
N ILE A 173 -10.00 22.45 -21.38
CA ILE A 173 -11.06 22.70 -20.39
C ILE A 173 -11.08 24.15 -19.87
N GLY A 174 -10.19 25.02 -20.39
CA GLY A 174 -10.15 26.44 -20.06
C GLY A 174 -9.70 26.75 -18.63
N VAL A 175 -8.77 25.95 -18.06
CA VAL A 175 -8.19 26.18 -16.75
C VAL A 175 -6.70 26.49 -16.87
N LEU A 176 -6.19 27.33 -15.96
CA LEU A 176 -4.77 27.64 -15.82
C LEU A 176 -4.18 26.88 -14.65
N GLU A 177 -2.86 26.83 -14.60
CA GLU A 177 -2.14 26.32 -13.42
C GLU A 177 -2.55 27.09 -12.16
N ASN A 178 -2.73 26.37 -11.05
CA ASN A 178 -3.31 26.85 -9.80
C ASN A 178 -4.79 27.28 -9.88
N GLY A 179 -5.47 27.10 -11.02
CA GLY A 179 -6.92 27.19 -11.10
C GLY A 179 -7.58 25.99 -10.44
N HIS A 180 -8.92 26.00 -10.36
CA HIS A 180 -9.68 24.94 -9.70
C HIS A 180 -10.62 24.24 -10.67
N VAL A 181 -10.80 22.94 -10.42
CA VAL A 181 -11.70 22.07 -11.18
C VAL A 181 -12.53 21.20 -10.27
N ASN A 182 -13.65 20.72 -10.79
CA ASN A 182 -14.45 19.68 -10.18
C ASN A 182 -14.24 18.37 -10.91
N ILE A 183 -13.97 17.30 -10.17
CA ILE A 183 -13.75 15.95 -10.70
C ILE A 183 -14.88 15.06 -10.21
N LYS A 184 -15.52 14.32 -11.11
CA LYS A 184 -16.62 13.41 -10.75
C LYS A 184 -16.68 12.17 -11.62
N ASN A 185 -17.26 11.12 -11.06
CA ASN A 185 -17.72 9.93 -11.77
C ASN A 185 -18.98 9.36 -11.08
N GLU A 186 -19.36 8.14 -11.39
CA GLU A 186 -20.52 7.46 -10.78
C GLU A 186 -20.32 7.15 -9.29
N THR A 187 -19.05 7.00 -8.84
CA THR A 187 -18.69 6.65 -7.46
C THR A 187 -18.76 7.88 -6.54
N GLY A 188 -18.26 9.03 -7.00
CA GLY A 188 -18.19 10.22 -6.16
C GLY A 188 -17.69 11.46 -6.86
N ARG A 189 -17.26 12.43 -6.05
CA ARG A 189 -16.77 13.72 -6.57
C ARG A 189 -15.75 14.35 -5.64
N MET A 190 -14.85 15.12 -6.25
CA MET A 190 -13.94 16.06 -5.60
C MET A 190 -14.22 17.45 -6.17
N ASN A 191 -14.47 18.41 -5.30
CA ASN A 191 -14.78 19.78 -5.72
C ASN A 191 -13.61 20.70 -5.40
N GLU A 192 -13.45 21.79 -6.17
CA GLU A 192 -12.41 22.80 -5.96
C GLU A 192 -11.00 22.21 -5.87
N VAL A 193 -10.67 21.23 -6.73
CA VAL A 193 -9.37 20.59 -6.79
C VAL A 193 -8.41 21.50 -7.51
N LYS A 194 -7.29 21.87 -6.90
CA LYS A 194 -6.24 22.69 -7.49
C LYS A 194 -5.60 21.98 -8.67
N VAL A 195 -5.34 22.71 -9.74
CA VAL A 195 -4.71 22.15 -10.94
C VAL A 195 -3.22 22.42 -10.94
N LYS A 196 -2.44 21.38 -11.19
CA LYS A 196 -1.00 21.42 -11.39
C LYS A 196 -0.65 20.95 -12.80
N ALA A 197 0.08 21.76 -13.55
CA ALA A 197 0.65 21.31 -14.81
C ALA A 197 1.71 20.23 -14.57
N PHE A 198 1.59 19.11 -15.25
CA PHE A 198 2.47 17.97 -15.06
C PHE A 198 2.66 17.18 -16.36
N ASP A 199 3.80 16.54 -16.51
CA ASP A 199 4.13 15.74 -17.70
C ASP A 199 3.43 14.36 -17.62
N VAL A 200 2.15 14.37 -17.97
CA VAL A 200 1.33 13.15 -18.14
C VAL A 200 0.77 13.14 -19.57
N PRO A 201 0.57 11.98 -20.19
CA PRO A 201 -0.03 11.89 -21.51
C PRO A 201 -1.43 12.51 -21.54
N ASN A 202 -1.77 13.16 -22.66
CA ASN A 202 -3.08 13.78 -22.85
C ASN A 202 -4.24 12.83 -22.52
N GLY A 203 -5.25 13.38 -21.88
CA GLY A 203 -6.41 12.63 -21.40
C GLY A 203 -6.16 11.77 -20.18
N ASN A 204 -4.97 11.86 -19.54
CA ASN A 204 -4.69 11.21 -18.28
C ASN A 204 -4.44 12.25 -17.20
N VAL A 205 -4.83 11.91 -15.98
CA VAL A 205 -4.61 12.75 -14.80
C VAL A 205 -4.16 11.91 -13.63
N ALA A 206 -3.36 12.52 -12.74
CA ALA A 206 -2.94 11.90 -11.50
C ALA A 206 -3.47 12.70 -10.29
N VAL A 207 -3.96 11.98 -9.28
CA VAL A 207 -4.45 12.56 -8.02
C VAL A 207 -3.87 11.74 -6.86
N PHE A 208 -3.60 12.36 -5.73
CA PHE A 208 -3.02 11.66 -4.59
C PHE A 208 -3.98 10.63 -3.96
N PHE A 209 -3.40 9.57 -3.47
CA PHE A 209 -3.99 8.62 -2.52
C PHE A 209 -3.67 9.08 -1.09
N PRO A 210 -4.62 9.13 -0.14
CA PRO A 210 -5.98 8.57 -0.22
C PRO A 210 -7.08 9.52 -0.74
N GLU A 211 -6.77 10.77 -1.06
CA GLU A 211 -7.73 11.82 -1.44
C GLU A 211 -8.60 11.37 -2.62
N ALA A 212 -8.02 10.71 -3.60
CA ALA A 212 -8.72 10.16 -4.77
C ALA A 212 -9.67 8.99 -4.46
N ASN A 213 -9.65 8.42 -3.25
CA ASN A 213 -10.45 7.23 -2.93
C ASN A 213 -11.96 7.45 -3.09
N VAL A 214 -12.43 8.68 -2.94
CA VAL A 214 -13.84 9.03 -3.17
C VAL A 214 -14.31 8.79 -4.61
N LEU A 215 -13.37 8.66 -5.55
CA LEU A 215 -13.62 8.39 -6.96
C LEU A 215 -13.37 6.92 -7.34
N ILE A 216 -12.81 6.11 -6.46
CA ILE A 216 -12.44 4.72 -6.74
C ILE A 216 -13.65 3.81 -6.52
N PRO A 217 -14.11 3.05 -7.54
CA PRO A 217 -15.19 2.09 -7.37
C PRO A 217 -14.81 1.01 -6.35
N ASN A 218 -15.77 0.59 -5.54
CA ASN A 218 -15.61 -0.57 -4.64
C ASN A 218 -15.62 -1.91 -5.37
N GLN A 219 -15.92 -1.91 -6.67
CA GLN A 219 -15.85 -3.12 -7.48
C GLN A 219 -14.40 -3.58 -7.61
N VAL A 220 -14.16 -4.83 -7.29
CA VAL A 220 -12.84 -5.47 -7.38
C VAL A 220 -12.73 -6.30 -8.64
N ASP A 221 -11.53 -6.43 -9.15
CA ASP A 221 -11.20 -7.37 -10.22
C ASP A 221 -11.35 -8.82 -9.73
N ASP A 222 -11.92 -9.70 -10.56
CA ASP A 222 -12.26 -11.06 -10.17
C ASP A 222 -11.05 -11.94 -9.86
N GLU A 223 -9.91 -11.67 -10.46
CA GLU A 223 -8.69 -12.44 -10.26
C GLU A 223 -7.82 -11.86 -9.14
N SER A 224 -7.50 -10.56 -9.22
CA SER A 224 -6.62 -9.90 -8.26
C SER A 224 -7.31 -9.51 -6.94
N LYS A 225 -8.65 -9.49 -6.92
CA LYS A 225 -9.48 -9.00 -5.79
C LYS A 225 -9.12 -7.57 -5.36
N THR A 226 -8.64 -6.77 -6.30
CA THR A 226 -8.17 -5.40 -6.07
C THR A 226 -9.04 -4.40 -6.83
N PRO A 227 -9.39 -3.25 -6.25
CA PRO A 227 -10.09 -2.18 -6.98
C PRO A 227 -9.24 -1.60 -8.12
N GLY A 228 -9.89 -1.17 -9.18
CA GLY A 228 -9.24 -0.57 -10.35
C GLY A 228 -8.84 0.90 -10.14
N PHE A 229 -7.89 1.18 -9.26
CA PHE A 229 -7.49 2.53 -8.85
C PHE A 229 -6.46 3.22 -9.78
N LYS A 230 -6.10 2.59 -10.90
CA LYS A 230 -5.12 3.12 -11.87
C LYS A 230 -5.73 3.50 -13.23
N SER A 231 -6.99 3.23 -13.44
CA SER A 231 -7.65 3.46 -14.74
C SER A 231 -9.11 3.87 -14.54
N VAL A 232 -9.33 4.84 -13.67
CA VAL A 232 -10.68 5.31 -13.32
C VAL A 232 -11.12 6.38 -14.31
N VAL A 233 -12.24 6.18 -14.99
CA VAL A 233 -12.80 7.21 -15.87
C VAL A 233 -13.49 8.27 -15.00
N VAL A 234 -13.10 9.51 -15.24
CA VAL A 234 -13.63 10.69 -14.55
C VAL A 234 -13.97 11.79 -15.55
N ARG A 235 -14.91 12.65 -15.18
CA ARG A 235 -15.19 13.88 -15.89
C ARG A 235 -14.67 15.07 -15.10
N ILE A 236 -13.95 15.96 -15.79
CA ILE A 236 -13.37 17.16 -15.21
C ILE A 236 -14.01 18.39 -15.82
N THR A 237 -14.40 19.32 -14.98
CA THR A 237 -14.98 20.62 -15.40
C THR A 237 -14.34 21.73 -14.59
N LYS A 238 -14.16 22.88 -15.21
CA LYS A 238 -13.74 24.08 -14.48
C LYS A 238 -14.73 24.39 -13.37
N SER A 239 -14.22 24.79 -12.20
CA SER A 239 -15.02 25.34 -11.10
C SER A 239 -15.64 26.68 -11.41
#